data_1f6a9f620419cb4c06f63ba4079641a3
#
_entry.id   1f6a9f620419cb4c06f63ba4079641a3
#
_cell.length_a   1.000
_cell.length_b   1.000
_cell.length_c   1.000
_cell.angle_alpha   90.00
_cell.angle_beta   90.00
_cell.angle_gamma   90.00
#
_symmetry.space_group_name_H-M   'P 1'
#
loop_
_entity.id
_entity.type
_entity.pdbx_description
1 polymer ?
#
loop_
_entity_poly.entity_id
_entity_poly.type
_entity_poly.pdbx_seq_one_letter_code
_entity_poly.pdbx_strand_id
1 'polypeptide(L)'
;MASSLDGLYCGPAPVPDALWTRWNLDPWLLVMLAVLALVFARNGRGLAAVAVLAIAFVSPLCALSSALFAARVAHHVLLVAVAAPLLALAWPARRGGGSLPLAFAVSTAILWFWHAPPAYDRALAHMGLYWVMQFTLLLSALWFWRAVFAPRPPVEGILFIVAGF
;
A
#
# COMPACT_ATOMS: atom_id res chain seq x y z
N MET A 1 -13.61 -1.34 32.74
CA MET A 1 -12.68 -0.52 31.94
C MET A 1 -12.34 -1.34 30.70
N ALA A 2 -13.04 -1.13 29.59
CA ALA A 2 -12.70 -1.71 28.30
C ALA A 2 -11.34 -1.12 27.90
N SER A 3 -10.39 -1.98 27.59
CA SER A 3 -9.02 -1.57 27.29
C SER A 3 -9.01 -0.75 26.02
N SER A 4 -8.29 0.37 26.02
CA SER A 4 -8.04 1.26 24.87
C SER A 4 -7.36 0.58 23.67
N LEU A 5 -7.27 -0.75 23.65
CA LEU A 5 -6.67 -1.57 22.61
C LEU A 5 -7.68 -2.13 21.60
N ASP A 6 -9.00 -1.96 21.86
CA ASP A 6 -10.07 -2.44 20.98
C ASP A 6 -10.24 -1.61 19.69
N GLY A 7 -9.44 -0.54 19.53
CA GLY A 7 -9.47 0.35 18.35
C GLY A 7 -8.45 0.04 17.26
N LEU A 8 -7.48 -0.84 17.50
CA LEU A 8 -6.44 -1.17 16.51
C LEU A 8 -6.98 -2.14 15.46
N TYR A 9 -6.99 -1.73 14.18
CA TYR A 9 -7.52 -2.57 13.09
C TYR A 9 -6.84 -3.94 13.00
N CYS A 10 -5.51 -3.99 13.14
CA CYS A 10 -4.75 -5.25 13.12
C CYS A 10 -4.70 -5.96 14.48
N GLY A 11 -5.44 -5.48 15.49
CA GLY A 11 -5.41 -6.02 16.85
C GLY A 11 -4.21 -5.55 17.67
N PRO A 12 -4.16 -5.95 18.96
CA PRO A 12 -3.07 -5.57 19.86
C PRO A 12 -1.75 -6.20 19.44
N ALA A 13 -0.65 -5.57 19.88
CA ALA A 13 0.71 -6.06 19.67
C ALA A 13 0.83 -7.54 20.06
N PRO A 14 1.25 -8.43 19.16
CA PRO A 14 1.36 -9.85 19.46
C PRO A 14 2.53 -10.13 20.40
N VAL A 15 2.34 -11.05 21.35
CA VAL A 15 3.45 -11.64 22.07
C VAL A 15 4.13 -12.71 21.20
N PRO A 16 5.44 -12.96 21.36
CA PRO A 16 6.20 -13.88 20.48
C PRO A 16 5.53 -15.25 20.30
N ASP A 17 5.03 -15.84 21.36
CA ASP A 17 4.44 -17.18 21.36
C ASP A 17 3.08 -17.25 20.64
N ALA A 18 2.37 -16.11 20.53
CA ALA A 18 1.06 -16.01 19.87
C ALA A 18 1.13 -15.40 18.46
N LEU A 19 2.32 -15.10 17.95
CA LEU A 19 2.49 -14.41 16.66
C LEU A 19 1.78 -15.15 15.52
N TRP A 20 2.01 -16.45 15.39
CA TRP A 20 1.47 -17.26 14.30
C TRP A 20 -0.04 -17.49 14.35
N THR A 21 -0.72 -17.08 15.43
CA THR A 21 -2.16 -17.15 15.56
C THR A 21 -2.86 -15.82 15.22
N ARG A 22 -2.11 -14.74 14.97
CA ARG A 22 -2.63 -13.39 14.75
C ARG A 22 -2.93 -13.10 13.28
N TRP A 23 -3.82 -13.89 12.70
CA TRP A 23 -4.34 -13.65 11.35
C TRP A 23 -5.51 -12.69 11.39
N ASN A 24 -5.52 -11.70 10.51
CA ASN A 24 -6.64 -10.78 10.37
C ASN A 24 -7.67 -11.37 9.38
N LEU A 25 -8.74 -11.91 9.91
CA LEU A 25 -9.82 -12.52 9.14
C LEU A 25 -11.04 -11.60 9.03
N ASP A 26 -10.83 -10.29 8.97
CA ASP A 26 -11.92 -9.32 8.75
C ASP A 26 -12.70 -9.69 7.48
N PRO A 27 -14.02 -9.95 7.58
CA PRO A 27 -14.82 -10.38 6.44
C PRO A 27 -14.86 -9.33 5.32
N TRP A 28 -14.86 -8.05 5.64
CA TRP A 28 -14.86 -6.98 4.63
C TRP A 28 -13.55 -6.93 3.84
N LEU A 29 -12.42 -7.10 4.53
CA LEU A 29 -11.12 -7.22 3.90
C LEU A 29 -11.07 -8.44 2.97
N LEU A 30 -11.52 -9.60 3.44
CA LEU A 30 -11.51 -10.82 2.64
C LEU A 30 -12.42 -10.70 1.41
N VAL A 31 -13.61 -10.11 1.55
CA VAL A 31 -14.50 -9.83 0.41
C VAL A 31 -13.83 -8.88 -0.58
N MET A 32 -13.20 -7.80 -0.12
CA MET A 32 -12.49 -6.87 -0.99
C MET A 32 -11.35 -7.56 -1.76
N LEU A 33 -10.55 -8.38 -1.08
CA LEU A 33 -9.47 -9.15 -1.73
C LEU A 33 -10.03 -10.18 -2.72
N ALA A 34 -11.13 -10.86 -2.40
CA ALA A 34 -11.80 -11.79 -3.29
C ALA A 34 -12.34 -11.09 -4.55
N VAL A 35 -12.97 -9.93 -4.40
CA VAL A 35 -13.43 -9.12 -5.53
C VAL A 35 -12.26 -8.68 -6.40
N LEU A 36 -11.16 -8.20 -5.82
CA LEU A 36 -9.94 -7.87 -6.57
C LEU A 36 -9.36 -9.09 -7.29
N ALA A 37 -9.33 -10.26 -6.64
CA ALA A 37 -8.88 -11.50 -7.27
C ALA A 37 -9.75 -11.89 -8.46
N LEU A 38 -11.08 -11.72 -8.36
CA LEU A 38 -12.00 -11.97 -9.47
C LEU A 38 -11.79 -10.99 -10.62
N VAL A 39 -11.62 -9.70 -10.31
CA VAL A 39 -11.31 -8.66 -11.33
C VAL A 39 -10.03 -9.00 -12.09
N PHE A 40 -9.02 -9.49 -11.39
CA PHE A 40 -7.74 -9.87 -11.97
C PHE A 40 -7.58 -11.37 -12.28
N ALA A 41 -8.65 -12.16 -12.27
CA ALA A 41 -8.59 -13.61 -12.40
C ALA A 41 -7.81 -14.13 -13.64
N ARG A 42 -7.76 -13.31 -14.69
CA ARG A 42 -7.04 -13.62 -15.95
C ARG A 42 -5.72 -12.87 -16.08
N ASN A 43 -5.27 -12.16 -15.04
CA ASN A 43 -4.07 -11.33 -15.05
C ASN A 43 -3.12 -11.74 -13.92
N GLY A 44 -2.08 -12.48 -14.24
CA GLY A 44 -1.12 -13.00 -13.24
C GLY A 44 -0.45 -11.90 -12.41
N ARG A 45 -0.20 -10.70 -12.99
CA ARG A 45 0.39 -9.57 -12.24
C ARG A 45 -0.61 -9.00 -11.24
N GLY A 46 -1.88 -8.90 -11.64
CA GLY A 46 -2.95 -8.47 -10.74
C GLY A 46 -3.17 -9.47 -9.60
N LEU A 47 -3.19 -10.78 -9.90
CA LEU A 47 -3.26 -11.81 -8.86
C LEU A 47 -2.06 -11.78 -7.91
N ALA A 48 -0.85 -11.55 -8.43
CA ALA A 48 0.34 -11.37 -7.59
C ALA A 48 0.20 -10.14 -6.67
N ALA A 49 -0.34 -9.03 -7.17
CA ALA A 49 -0.63 -7.86 -6.33
C ALA A 49 -1.63 -8.18 -5.21
N VAL A 50 -2.71 -8.92 -5.53
CA VAL A 50 -3.70 -9.35 -4.52
C VAL A 50 -3.04 -10.26 -3.48
N ALA A 51 -2.18 -11.18 -3.88
CA ALA A 51 -1.43 -12.02 -2.95
C ALA A 51 -0.52 -11.20 -2.01
N VAL A 52 0.16 -10.18 -2.54
CA VAL A 52 0.96 -9.26 -1.71
C VAL A 52 0.09 -8.48 -0.74
N LEU A 53 -1.08 -7.97 -1.16
CA LEU A 53 -2.03 -7.32 -0.27
C LEU A 53 -2.56 -8.28 0.80
N ALA A 54 -2.84 -9.53 0.45
CA ALA A 54 -3.23 -10.55 1.43
C ALA A 54 -2.11 -10.80 2.45
N ILE A 55 -0.86 -10.90 2.03
CA ILE A 55 0.28 -11.00 2.95
C ILE A 55 0.35 -9.79 3.87
N ALA A 56 0.20 -8.58 3.33
CA ALA A 56 0.28 -7.36 4.13
C ALA A 56 -0.82 -7.27 5.19
N PHE A 57 -2.08 -7.54 4.80
CA PHE A 57 -3.25 -7.25 5.64
C PHE A 57 -3.82 -8.46 6.39
N VAL A 58 -3.69 -9.67 5.86
CA VAL A 58 -4.27 -10.88 6.46
C VAL A 58 -3.27 -11.59 7.35
N SER A 59 -1.97 -11.58 7.00
CA SER A 59 -0.96 -12.30 7.77
C SER A 59 -0.64 -11.61 9.11
N PRO A 60 0.08 -12.27 10.02
CA PRO A 60 0.57 -11.68 11.26
C PRO A 60 1.40 -10.40 11.11
N LEU A 61 1.85 -10.08 9.90
CA LEU A 61 2.54 -8.81 9.59
C LEU A 61 1.66 -7.59 9.92
N CYS A 62 0.33 -7.71 9.72
CA CYS A 62 -0.62 -6.66 10.11
C CYS A 62 -0.50 -6.34 11.61
N ALA A 63 -0.60 -7.35 12.46
CA ALA A 63 -0.48 -7.18 13.91
C ALA A 63 0.94 -6.73 14.33
N LEU A 64 1.99 -7.22 13.67
CA LEU A 64 3.37 -6.80 13.93
C LEU A 64 3.60 -5.33 13.57
N SER A 65 2.94 -4.80 12.57
CA SER A 65 3.09 -3.40 12.13
C SER A 65 2.66 -2.40 13.20
N SER A 66 1.77 -2.78 14.13
CA SER A 66 1.40 -1.97 15.28
C SER A 66 2.45 -2.01 16.41
N ALA A 67 3.24 -3.08 16.50
CA ALA A 67 4.22 -3.31 17.57
C ALA A 67 5.64 -2.88 17.18
N LEU A 68 6.06 -3.16 15.94
CA LEU A 68 7.45 -3.01 15.49
C LEU A 68 7.57 -2.02 14.35
N PHE A 69 8.44 -1.04 14.49
CA PHE A 69 8.76 -0.09 13.40
C PHE A 69 9.22 -0.79 12.12
N ALA A 70 10.09 -1.79 12.24
CA ALA A 70 10.57 -2.56 11.09
C ALA A 70 9.42 -3.29 10.34
N ALA A 71 8.46 -3.86 11.06
CA ALA A 71 7.30 -4.52 10.47
C ALA A 71 6.37 -3.49 9.78
N ARG A 72 6.24 -2.29 10.35
CA ARG A 72 5.52 -1.15 9.74
C ARG A 72 6.15 -0.75 8.42
N VAL A 73 7.47 -0.57 8.40
CA VAL A 73 8.19 -0.25 7.16
C VAL A 73 8.01 -1.36 6.13
N ALA A 74 8.16 -2.63 6.53
CA ALA A 74 7.95 -3.77 5.65
C ALA A 74 6.52 -3.80 5.07
N HIS A 75 5.49 -3.55 5.89
CA HIS A 75 4.10 -3.47 5.44
C HIS A 75 3.90 -2.38 4.38
N HIS A 76 4.40 -1.16 4.63
CA HIS A 76 4.29 -0.07 3.66
C HIS A 76 5.13 -0.30 2.39
N VAL A 77 6.31 -0.90 2.51
CA VAL A 77 7.11 -1.30 1.34
C VAL A 77 6.35 -2.31 0.48
N LEU A 78 5.69 -3.31 1.08
CA LEU A 78 4.84 -4.24 0.33
C LEU A 78 3.71 -3.53 -0.43
N LEU A 79 3.09 -2.51 0.17
CA LEU A 79 2.05 -1.73 -0.49
C LEU A 79 2.61 -0.88 -1.64
N VAL A 80 3.62 -0.05 -1.33
CA VAL A 80 4.07 1.04 -2.20
C VAL A 80 5.03 0.55 -3.29
N ALA A 81 5.92 -0.39 -2.94
CA ALA A 81 7.00 -0.84 -3.81
C ALA A 81 6.76 -2.24 -4.44
N VAL A 82 5.75 -2.98 -4.00
CA VAL A 82 5.44 -4.30 -4.56
C VAL A 82 4.01 -4.38 -5.11
N ALA A 83 2.99 -4.15 -4.29
CA ALA A 83 1.60 -4.24 -4.74
C ALA A 83 1.26 -3.16 -5.77
N ALA A 84 1.62 -1.90 -5.52
CA ALA A 84 1.32 -0.78 -6.41
C ALA A 84 1.93 -0.94 -7.82
N PRO A 85 3.23 -1.28 -8.02
CA PRO A 85 3.76 -1.50 -9.36
C PRO A 85 3.16 -2.73 -10.05
N LEU A 86 2.86 -3.81 -9.32
CA LEU A 86 2.16 -4.96 -9.89
C LEU A 86 0.75 -4.59 -10.38
N LEU A 87 0.00 -3.79 -9.61
CA LEU A 87 -1.30 -3.24 -10.03
C LEU A 87 -1.15 -2.30 -11.23
N ALA A 88 -0.13 -1.45 -11.25
CA ALA A 88 0.14 -0.55 -12.38
C ALA A 88 0.44 -1.32 -13.66
N LEU A 89 1.16 -2.43 -13.58
CA LEU A 89 1.42 -3.33 -14.71
C LEU A 89 0.20 -4.16 -15.11
N ALA A 90 -0.67 -4.49 -14.16
CA ALA A 90 -1.92 -5.20 -14.42
C ALA A 90 -2.97 -4.29 -15.06
N TRP A 91 -2.92 -3.00 -14.74
CA TRP A 91 -3.83 -1.97 -15.26
C TRP A 91 -3.05 -0.77 -15.80
N PRO A 92 -2.39 -0.93 -16.96
CA PRO A 92 -1.52 0.10 -17.52
C PRO A 92 -2.30 1.38 -17.85
N ALA A 93 -1.61 2.51 -17.72
CA ALA A 93 -2.14 3.78 -18.18
C ALA A 93 -2.31 3.72 -19.71
N ARG A 94 -3.52 4.01 -20.18
CA ARG A 94 -3.74 4.33 -21.59
C ARG A 94 -3.04 5.65 -21.84
N ARG A 95 -2.50 6.12 -22.77
CA ARG A 95 -1.76 7.35 -23.13
C ARG A 95 -1.72 8.42 -22.00
N GLY A 96 -0.56 8.92 -21.69
CA GLY A 96 -0.34 10.05 -20.79
C GLY A 96 -0.66 9.75 -19.31
N GLY A 97 0.11 8.93 -18.65
CA GLY A 97 -0.05 8.56 -17.22
C GLY A 97 0.00 9.73 -16.21
N GLY A 98 -0.17 10.97 -16.69
CA GLY A 98 -0.06 12.17 -15.88
C GLY A 98 1.38 12.68 -15.76
N SER A 99 1.55 13.81 -15.09
CA SER A 99 2.87 14.38 -14.82
C SER A 99 3.63 13.49 -13.82
N LEU A 100 4.74 12.89 -14.27
CA LEU A 100 5.58 12.06 -13.40
C LEU A 100 6.15 12.84 -12.20
N PRO A 101 6.67 14.09 -12.36
CA PRO A 101 7.13 14.88 -11.23
C PRO A 101 6.03 15.13 -10.19
N LEU A 102 4.80 15.42 -10.65
CA LEU A 102 3.67 15.64 -9.75
C LEU A 102 3.29 14.35 -9.02
N ALA A 103 3.19 13.22 -9.73
CA ALA A 103 2.88 11.93 -9.13
C ALA A 103 3.94 11.52 -8.10
N PHE A 104 5.21 11.75 -8.40
CA PHE A 104 6.31 11.54 -7.47
C PHE A 104 6.18 12.43 -6.23
N ALA A 105 6.00 13.74 -6.41
CA ALA A 105 5.88 14.69 -5.30
C ALA A 105 4.70 14.34 -4.38
N VAL A 106 3.53 14.04 -4.95
CA VAL A 106 2.34 13.69 -4.18
C VAL A 106 2.53 12.35 -3.44
N SER A 107 3.06 11.33 -4.10
CA SER A 107 3.30 10.04 -3.47
C SER A 107 4.31 10.15 -2.33
N THR A 108 5.39 10.90 -2.54
CA THR A 108 6.40 11.16 -1.51
C THR A 108 5.83 11.97 -0.35
N ALA A 109 5.06 13.02 -0.61
CA ALA A 109 4.44 13.84 0.45
C ALA A 109 3.47 13.01 1.31
N ILE A 110 2.64 12.16 0.69
CA ILE A 110 1.72 11.25 1.41
C ILE A 110 2.50 10.25 2.24
N LEU A 111 3.58 9.68 1.68
CA LEU A 111 4.44 8.74 2.40
C LEU A 111 5.03 9.40 3.65
N TRP A 112 5.65 10.56 3.53
CA TRP A 112 6.23 11.29 4.65
C TRP A 112 5.20 11.75 5.67
N PHE A 113 4.04 12.22 5.21
CA PHE A 113 2.94 12.62 6.10
C PHE A 113 2.54 11.48 7.04
N TRP A 114 2.30 10.29 6.49
CA TRP A 114 1.89 9.13 7.29
C TRP A 114 3.03 8.50 8.10
N HIS A 115 4.29 8.82 7.81
CA HIS A 115 5.43 8.41 8.64
C HIS A 115 5.74 9.41 9.77
N ALA A 116 5.09 10.57 9.78
CA ALA A 116 5.17 11.48 10.91
C ALA A 116 4.46 10.86 12.14
N PRO A 117 5.12 10.75 13.31
CA PRO A 117 4.56 10.07 14.47
C PRO A 117 3.14 10.49 14.85
N PRO A 118 2.78 11.81 14.89
CA PRO A 118 1.43 12.22 15.27
C PRO A 118 0.33 11.76 14.28
N ALA A 119 0.64 11.69 12.99
CA ALA A 119 -0.32 11.23 11.97
C ALA A 119 -0.52 9.73 12.06
N TYR A 120 0.60 9.01 12.20
CA TYR A 120 0.57 7.54 12.30
C TYR A 120 -0.13 7.06 13.57
N ASP A 121 0.16 7.66 14.72
CA ASP A 121 -0.46 7.28 16.01
C ASP A 121 -1.98 7.48 15.96
N ARG A 122 -2.44 8.58 15.32
CA ARG A 122 -3.88 8.81 15.10
C ARG A 122 -4.49 7.78 14.15
N ALA A 123 -3.77 7.39 13.10
CA ALA A 123 -4.24 6.36 12.19
C ALA A 123 -4.39 5.00 12.89
N LEU A 124 -3.47 4.65 13.78
CA LEU A 124 -3.60 3.43 14.59
C LEU A 124 -4.77 3.50 15.57
N ALA A 125 -5.05 4.67 16.16
CA ALA A 125 -6.11 4.84 17.14
C ALA A 125 -7.54 4.84 16.55
N HIS A 126 -7.67 5.02 15.22
CA HIS A 126 -8.98 5.16 14.57
C HIS A 126 -9.04 4.33 13.28
N MET A 127 -9.93 3.33 13.26
CA MET A 127 -10.12 2.43 12.11
C MET A 127 -10.32 3.19 10.79
N GLY A 128 -11.13 4.25 10.77
CA GLY A 128 -11.35 5.04 9.56
C GLY A 128 -10.08 5.73 9.05
N LEU A 129 -9.27 6.31 9.94
CA LEU A 129 -7.99 6.94 9.60
C LEU A 129 -6.96 5.90 9.14
N TYR A 130 -6.96 4.71 9.74
CA TYR A 130 -6.13 3.60 9.28
C TYR A 130 -6.40 3.29 7.81
N TRP A 131 -7.66 3.14 7.42
CA TRP A 131 -8.03 2.86 6.03
C TRP A 131 -7.72 4.04 5.09
N VAL A 132 -7.93 5.28 5.53
CA VAL A 132 -7.53 6.48 4.76
C VAL A 132 -6.02 6.46 4.51
N MET A 133 -5.21 6.14 5.51
CA MET A 133 -3.76 5.98 5.36
C MET A 133 -3.43 4.92 4.29
N GLN A 134 -3.97 3.72 4.42
CA GLN A 134 -3.66 2.61 3.51
C GLN A 134 -4.09 2.90 2.06
N PHE A 135 -5.30 3.45 1.87
CA PHE A 135 -5.78 3.80 0.54
C PHE A 135 -4.99 4.95 -0.08
N THR A 136 -4.66 5.99 0.67
CA THR A 136 -3.89 7.12 0.13
C THR A 136 -2.47 6.69 -0.24
N LEU A 137 -1.82 5.86 0.57
CA LEU A 137 -0.51 5.28 0.25
C LEU A 137 -0.55 4.42 -1.01
N LEU A 138 -1.50 3.49 -1.09
CA LEU A 138 -1.61 2.59 -2.23
C LEU A 138 -1.99 3.33 -3.52
N LEU A 139 -2.99 4.23 -3.48
CA LEU A 139 -3.47 4.94 -4.66
C LEU A 139 -2.47 5.96 -5.19
N SER A 140 -1.79 6.69 -4.31
CA SER A 140 -0.73 7.63 -4.74
C SER A 140 0.46 6.89 -5.34
N ALA A 141 0.87 5.76 -4.75
CA ALA A 141 1.91 4.91 -5.30
C ALA A 141 1.48 4.27 -6.63
N LEU A 142 0.23 3.81 -6.74
CA LEU A 142 -0.32 3.29 -8.00
C LEU A 142 -0.28 4.36 -9.10
N TRP A 143 -0.69 5.58 -8.79
CA TRP A 143 -0.59 6.69 -9.74
C TRP A 143 0.85 6.95 -10.16
N PHE A 144 1.78 7.01 -9.20
CA PHE A 144 3.22 7.18 -9.47
C PHE A 144 3.74 6.06 -10.40
N TRP A 145 3.50 4.79 -10.07
CA TRP A 145 3.98 3.68 -10.89
C TRP A 145 3.32 3.62 -12.26
N ARG A 146 2.04 4.00 -12.39
CA ARG A 146 1.38 4.14 -13.69
C ARG A 146 2.01 5.26 -14.53
N ALA A 147 2.43 6.36 -13.91
CA ALA A 147 3.17 7.41 -14.58
C ALA A 147 4.59 6.96 -14.98
N VAL A 148 5.25 6.14 -14.15
CA VAL A 148 6.56 5.54 -14.47
C VAL A 148 6.49 4.62 -15.69
N PHE A 149 5.48 3.74 -15.72
CA PHE A 149 5.33 2.73 -16.79
C PHE A 149 4.56 3.25 -18.01
N ALA A 150 4.07 4.48 -18.00
CA ALA A 150 3.35 5.05 -19.12
C ALA A 150 4.27 5.19 -20.36
N PRO A 151 3.78 4.83 -21.56
CA PRO A 151 4.50 5.09 -22.80
C PRO A 151 4.74 6.60 -22.95
N ARG A 152 6.00 6.99 -23.12
CA ARG A 152 6.41 8.38 -23.38
C ARG A 152 6.86 8.52 -24.83
N PRO A 153 6.59 9.67 -25.46
CA PRO A 153 7.19 9.96 -26.76
C PRO A 153 8.72 10.01 -26.63
N PRO A 154 9.46 9.54 -27.64
CA PRO A 154 10.93 9.45 -27.58
C PRO A 154 11.63 10.79 -27.29
N VAL A 155 11.00 11.91 -27.64
CA VAL A 155 11.52 13.27 -27.38
C VAL A 155 11.58 13.61 -25.88
N GLU A 156 10.61 13.18 -25.09
CA GLU A 156 10.65 13.41 -23.64
C GLU A 156 11.71 12.57 -22.94
N GLY A 157 11.96 11.35 -23.44
CA GLY A 157 13.04 10.50 -22.94
C GLY A 157 14.42 11.14 -23.16
N ILE A 158 14.65 11.76 -24.33
CA ILE A 158 15.89 12.47 -24.64
C ILE A 158 16.05 13.71 -23.76
N LEU A 159 14.97 14.49 -23.53
CA LEU A 159 15.02 15.66 -22.65
C LEU A 159 15.36 15.29 -21.21
N PHE A 160 14.86 14.18 -20.68
CA PHE A 160 15.23 13.71 -19.35
C PHE A 160 16.69 13.28 -19.25
N ILE A 161 17.24 12.66 -20.30
CA ILE A 161 18.66 12.29 -20.36
C ILE A 161 19.55 13.52 -20.48
N VAL A 162 19.13 14.51 -21.29
CA VAL A 162 19.92 15.74 -21.54
C VAL A 162 19.80 16.74 -20.40
N ALA A 163 18.66 16.80 -19.69
CA ALA A 163 18.49 17.66 -18.51
C ALA A 163 19.25 17.17 -17.27
N GLY A 164 19.93 16.00 -17.39
CA GLY A 164 20.91 15.54 -16.40
C GLY A 164 20.34 15.35 -15.01
N PHE A 165 19.14 14.77 -14.94
CA PHE A 165 18.48 14.62 -13.66
C PHE A 165 18.00 15.93 -13.04
#